data_a55a53a0bc167c682547da58d378f11e
#
_entry.id   a55a53a0bc167c682547da58d378f11e
#
_cell.length_a   1.000
_cell.length_b   1.000
_cell.length_c   1.000
_cell.angle_alpha   90.00
_cell.angle_beta   90.00
_cell.angle_gamma   90.00
#
_symmetry.space_group_name_H-M   'P 1'
#
loop_
_entity.id
_entity.type
_entity.pdbx_description
1 polymer ?
#
loop_
_entity_poly.entity_id
_entity_poly.type
_entity_poly.pdbx_seq_one_letter_code
_entity_poly.pdbx_strand_id
1 'polypeptide(L)'
;EDTEIRGCHIPKGDTVMTIQASANRDEDRYEDGESYQVYREKKSHQAFGNGPHFCQGSHVARRAVADVMLPILFDKFPNMSIPNRDDVIWRGFGFRGPTQIPIRLQ
;
A
#
# COMPACT_ATOMS: atom_id res chain seq x y z
N GLU A 1 -22.89 -20.80 3.66
CA GLU A 1 -23.24 -20.89 5.08
C GLU A 1 -22.99 -19.57 5.80
N ASP A 2 -23.62 -19.37 6.94
CA ASP A 2 -23.30 -18.26 7.82
C ASP A 2 -21.89 -18.46 8.37
N THR A 3 -21.18 -17.37 8.62
CA THR A 3 -19.84 -17.45 9.21
C THR A 3 -19.65 -16.34 10.25
N GLU A 4 -18.58 -16.42 11.01
CA GLU A 4 -18.22 -15.39 11.98
C GLU A 4 -16.74 -15.04 11.85
N ILE A 5 -16.43 -13.75 11.85
CA ILE A 5 -15.05 -13.25 11.85
C ILE A 5 -14.89 -12.25 13.00
N ARG A 6 -14.04 -12.59 13.97
CA ARG A 6 -13.73 -11.76 15.15
C ARG A 6 -15.00 -11.28 15.89
N GLY A 7 -16.00 -12.15 16.09
CA GLY A 7 -17.25 -11.83 16.75
C GLY A 7 -18.28 -11.11 15.86
N CYS A 8 -17.97 -10.84 14.61
CA CYS A 8 -18.93 -10.28 13.65
C CYS A 8 -19.61 -11.39 12.86
N HIS A 9 -20.92 -11.54 13.02
CA HIS A 9 -21.72 -12.49 12.26
C HIS A 9 -21.91 -12.02 10.83
N ILE A 10 -21.66 -12.91 9.87
CA ILE A 10 -21.79 -12.66 8.42
C ILE A 10 -22.78 -13.66 7.87
N PRO A 11 -24.01 -13.26 7.52
CA PRO A 11 -25.02 -14.15 6.95
C PRO A 11 -24.59 -14.72 5.60
N LYS A 12 -25.08 -15.91 5.28
CA LYS A 12 -24.95 -16.50 3.96
C LYS A 12 -25.52 -15.57 2.88
N GLY A 13 -24.70 -15.25 1.90
CA GLY A 13 -25.10 -14.41 0.75
C GLY A 13 -24.64 -12.96 0.88
N ASP A 14 -24.13 -12.54 2.03
CA ASP A 14 -23.55 -11.22 2.19
C ASP A 14 -22.31 -11.02 1.33
N THR A 15 -22.15 -9.81 0.83
CA THR A 15 -20.95 -9.42 0.11
C THR A 15 -19.89 -8.94 1.10
N VAL A 16 -18.74 -9.61 1.13
CA VAL A 16 -17.61 -9.23 1.97
C VAL A 16 -16.51 -8.60 1.12
N MET A 17 -16.05 -7.43 1.53
CA MET A 17 -14.92 -6.75 0.90
C MET A 17 -13.72 -6.71 1.85
N THR A 18 -12.58 -7.21 1.40
CA THR A 18 -11.31 -7.09 2.13
C THR A 18 -10.62 -5.77 1.78
N ILE A 19 -10.37 -4.93 2.78
CA ILE A 19 -9.69 -3.64 2.59
C ILE A 19 -8.21 -3.79 2.92
N GLN A 20 -7.39 -4.10 1.91
CA GLN A 20 -5.96 -4.36 2.07
C GLN A 20 -5.19 -3.16 2.63
N ALA A 21 -5.61 -1.93 2.28
CA ALA A 21 -4.98 -0.72 2.80
C ALA A 21 -5.19 -0.55 4.31
N SER A 22 -6.35 -0.93 4.82
CA SER A 22 -6.63 -0.96 6.26
C SER A 22 -5.83 -2.08 6.95
N ALA A 23 -5.84 -3.28 6.38
CA ALA A 23 -5.08 -4.40 6.91
C ALA A 23 -3.56 -4.13 7.02
N ASN A 24 -3.02 -3.32 6.12
CA ASN A 24 -1.61 -2.91 6.16
C ASN A 24 -1.31 -1.81 7.20
N ARG A 25 -2.33 -1.30 7.88
CA ARG A 25 -2.24 -0.30 8.96
C ARG A 25 -2.85 -0.79 10.28
N ASP A 26 -3.24 -2.05 10.35
CA ASP A 26 -3.81 -2.67 11.54
C ASP A 26 -2.83 -2.57 12.72
N GLU A 27 -3.21 -1.84 13.76
CA GLU A 27 -2.37 -1.57 14.94
C GLU A 27 -2.09 -2.84 15.76
N ASP A 28 -2.99 -3.84 15.70
CA ASP A 28 -2.74 -5.16 16.30
C ASP A 28 -1.53 -5.86 15.65
N ARG A 29 -1.16 -5.46 14.45
CA ARG A 29 -0.08 -6.04 13.68
C ARG A 29 1.12 -5.12 13.48
N TYR A 30 0.89 -3.84 13.28
CA TYR A 30 1.91 -2.85 12.97
C TYR A 30 1.85 -1.72 13.99
N GLU A 31 2.79 -1.68 14.90
CA GLU A 31 2.95 -0.56 15.81
C GLU A 31 3.07 0.74 15.00
N ASP A 32 2.24 1.75 15.33
CA ASP A 32 2.17 3.01 14.59
C ASP A 32 1.94 2.81 13.09
N GLY A 33 0.89 2.07 12.73
CA GLY A 33 0.58 1.63 11.36
C GLY A 33 0.36 2.77 10.35
N GLU A 34 0.00 3.96 10.82
CA GLU A 34 -0.19 5.16 9.98
C GLU A 34 1.13 5.84 9.59
N SER A 35 2.22 5.60 10.34
CA SER A 35 3.51 6.21 10.06
C SER A 35 4.33 5.40 9.05
N TYR A 36 4.94 6.10 8.11
CA TYR A 36 5.92 5.50 7.21
C TYR A 36 7.28 5.41 7.89
N GLN A 37 7.67 4.21 8.29
CA GLN A 37 8.93 3.93 9.00
C GLN A 37 9.84 3.02 8.16
N VAL A 38 10.94 3.58 7.65
CA VAL A 38 11.89 2.86 6.78
C VAL A 38 12.59 1.71 7.53
N TYR A 39 12.83 1.89 8.82
CA TYR A 39 13.56 0.93 9.67
C TYR A 39 12.64 0.01 10.48
N ARG A 40 11.35 0.03 10.21
CA ARG A 40 10.39 -0.89 10.83
C ARG A 40 10.81 -2.35 10.60
N GLU A 41 10.63 -3.19 11.62
CA GLU A 41 10.78 -4.63 11.45
C GLU A 41 9.94 -5.13 10.26
N LYS A 42 10.55 -5.95 9.42
CA LYS A 42 9.87 -6.46 8.22
C LYS A 42 8.75 -7.43 8.62
N LYS A 43 7.52 -7.04 8.35
CA LYS A 43 6.33 -7.88 8.49
C LYS A 43 5.70 -8.10 7.11
N SER A 44 5.06 -9.25 6.91
CA SER A 44 4.31 -9.51 5.68
C SER A 44 3.15 -8.52 5.54
N HIS A 45 2.95 -7.99 4.35
CA HIS A 45 1.89 -7.03 4.02
C HIS A 45 0.95 -7.58 2.97
N GLN A 46 -0.25 -7.02 2.87
CA GLN A 46 -1.31 -7.43 1.94
C GLN A 46 -1.36 -6.58 0.66
N ALA A 47 -0.34 -5.75 0.37
CA ALA A 47 -0.36 -4.86 -0.80
C ALA A 47 -0.44 -5.59 -2.14
N PHE A 48 -0.02 -6.84 -2.19
CA PHE A 48 -0.12 -7.71 -3.37
C PHE A 48 -1.11 -8.85 -3.17
N GLY A 49 -1.96 -8.79 -2.18
CA GLY A 49 -2.87 -9.86 -1.80
C GLY A 49 -2.16 -11.04 -1.14
N ASN A 50 -2.85 -12.17 -1.07
CA ASN A 50 -2.34 -13.41 -0.48
C ASN A 50 -3.04 -14.63 -1.10
N GLY A 51 -2.49 -15.83 -0.86
CA GLY A 51 -3.06 -17.11 -1.29
C GLY A 51 -3.03 -17.31 -2.80
N PRO A 52 -3.98 -18.10 -3.36
CA PRO A 52 -3.98 -18.48 -4.80
C PRO A 52 -4.06 -17.30 -5.76
N HIS A 53 -4.60 -16.17 -5.30
CA HIS A 53 -4.74 -14.94 -6.09
C HIS A 53 -3.65 -13.89 -5.78
N PHE A 54 -2.54 -14.30 -5.18
CA PHE A 54 -1.39 -13.41 -5.00
C PHE A 54 -1.00 -12.76 -6.33
N CYS A 55 -0.71 -11.46 -6.31
CA CYS A 55 -0.42 -10.68 -7.51
C CYS A 55 0.76 -11.26 -8.30
N GLN A 56 0.49 -11.77 -9.50
CA GLN A 56 1.52 -12.32 -10.39
C GLN A 56 2.54 -11.27 -10.84
N GLY A 57 2.10 -10.01 -10.97
CA GLY A 57 2.95 -8.88 -11.35
C GLY A 57 3.84 -8.34 -10.23
N SER A 58 3.78 -8.88 -9.01
CA SER A 58 4.51 -8.36 -7.86
C SER A 58 6.02 -8.29 -8.05
N HIS A 59 6.60 -9.29 -8.69
CA HIS A 59 8.04 -9.33 -9.00
C HIS A 59 8.43 -8.26 -10.02
N VAL A 60 7.63 -8.09 -11.06
CA VAL A 60 7.87 -7.05 -12.09
C VAL A 60 7.75 -5.67 -11.48
N ALA A 61 6.68 -5.43 -10.69
CA ALA A 61 6.48 -4.15 -10.01
C ALA A 61 7.64 -3.79 -9.07
N ARG A 62 8.11 -4.74 -8.27
CA ARG A 62 9.24 -4.54 -7.36
C ARG A 62 10.52 -4.20 -8.14
N ARG A 63 10.86 -4.98 -9.18
CA ARG A 63 12.05 -4.69 -9.98
C ARG A 63 11.95 -3.37 -10.72
N ALA A 64 10.83 -3.07 -11.35
CA ALA A 64 10.65 -1.83 -12.08
C ALA A 64 10.77 -0.59 -11.17
N VAL A 65 10.15 -0.65 -9.99
CA VAL A 65 10.12 0.49 -9.07
C VAL A 65 11.37 0.55 -8.20
N ALA A 66 11.66 -0.53 -7.46
CA ALA A 66 12.70 -0.50 -6.44
C ALA A 66 14.12 -0.64 -7.02
N ASP A 67 14.29 -1.49 -8.05
CA ASP A 67 15.62 -1.79 -8.57
C ASP A 67 16.03 -0.87 -9.74
N VAL A 68 15.05 -0.23 -10.41
CA VAL A 68 15.32 0.60 -11.58
C VAL A 68 14.91 2.05 -11.37
N MET A 69 13.61 2.30 -11.18
CA MET A 69 13.06 3.66 -11.19
C MET A 69 13.60 4.52 -10.04
N LEU A 70 13.49 4.04 -8.79
CA LEU A 70 13.90 4.80 -7.61
C LEU A 70 15.41 5.10 -7.60
N PRO A 71 16.31 4.14 -7.87
CA PRO A 71 17.75 4.44 -7.96
C PRO A 71 18.08 5.51 -8.99
N ILE A 72 17.47 5.44 -10.18
CA ILE A 72 17.71 6.44 -11.24
C ILE A 72 17.19 7.82 -10.81
N LEU A 73 16.02 7.89 -10.19
CA LEU A 73 15.45 9.14 -9.71
C LEU A 73 16.31 9.80 -8.64
N PHE A 74 16.74 9.03 -7.64
CA PHE A 74 17.58 9.56 -6.56
C PHE A 74 19.00 9.92 -7.01
N ASP A 75 19.54 9.20 -7.98
CA ASP A 75 20.84 9.53 -8.57
C ASP A 75 20.78 10.85 -9.36
N LYS A 76 19.73 11.02 -10.19
CA LYS A 76 19.55 12.23 -10.99
C LYS A 76 19.08 13.45 -10.22
N PHE A 77 18.27 13.25 -9.19
CA PHE A 77 17.60 14.30 -8.43
C PHE A 77 17.73 14.04 -6.92
N PRO A 78 18.95 14.11 -6.37
CA PRO A 78 19.20 13.74 -4.96
C PRO A 78 18.46 14.62 -3.96
N ASN A 79 18.11 15.84 -4.34
CA ASN A 79 17.40 16.80 -3.49
C ASN A 79 15.91 16.94 -3.82
N MET A 80 15.36 16.00 -4.62
CA MET A 80 13.93 16.07 -4.95
C MET A 80 13.06 16.04 -3.70
N SER A 81 11.97 16.81 -3.74
CA SER A 81 11.05 16.92 -2.62
C SER A 81 9.60 17.09 -3.09
N ILE A 82 8.68 16.77 -2.20
CA ILE A 82 7.27 17.15 -2.35
C ILE A 82 7.07 18.44 -1.53
N PRO A 83 6.89 19.60 -2.18
CA PRO A 83 6.85 20.89 -1.48
C PRO A 83 5.71 21.01 -0.48
N ASN A 84 4.55 20.47 -0.85
CA ASN A 84 3.39 20.40 0.02
C ASN A 84 2.70 19.04 -0.15
N ARG A 85 2.56 18.28 0.93
CA ARG A 85 1.91 16.96 0.91
C ARG A 85 0.41 17.04 0.65
N ASP A 86 -0.23 18.15 0.99
CA ASP A 86 -1.67 18.34 0.78
C ASP A 86 -2.03 18.48 -0.71
N ASP A 87 -1.05 18.79 -1.56
CA ASP A 87 -1.23 18.84 -3.01
C ASP A 87 -1.18 17.45 -3.68
N VAL A 88 -0.91 16.39 -2.93
CA VAL A 88 -0.98 15.02 -3.43
C VAL A 88 -2.43 14.57 -3.53
N ILE A 89 -2.91 14.38 -4.75
CA ILE A 89 -4.31 14.03 -4.99
C ILE A 89 -4.46 12.51 -5.03
N TRP A 90 -5.22 11.98 -4.09
CA TRP A 90 -5.56 10.57 -3.99
C TRP A 90 -6.94 10.29 -4.58
N ARG A 91 -7.07 9.27 -5.42
CA ARG A 91 -8.34 8.85 -6.02
C ARG A 91 -8.46 7.32 -6.07
N GLY A 92 -9.71 6.89 -6.35
CA GLY A 92 -10.04 5.49 -6.52
C GLY A 92 -10.51 4.81 -5.24
N PHE A 93 -11.27 3.74 -5.42
CA PHE A 93 -11.81 2.89 -4.35
C PHE A 93 -11.20 1.48 -4.43
N GLY A 94 -11.43 0.75 -5.51
CA GLY A 94 -10.86 -0.60 -5.71
C GLY A 94 -9.34 -0.57 -5.93
N PHE A 95 -8.87 0.40 -6.73
CA PHE A 95 -7.46 0.75 -6.86
C PHE A 95 -7.28 2.19 -6.38
N ARG A 96 -6.83 2.35 -5.15
CA ARG A 96 -6.58 3.67 -4.56
C ARG A 96 -5.11 4.02 -4.63
N GLY A 97 -4.83 5.16 -5.22
CA GLY A 97 -3.47 5.67 -5.33
C GLY A 97 -3.41 7.16 -5.62
N PRO A 98 -2.23 7.76 -5.57
CA PRO A 98 -2.05 9.14 -5.98
C PRO A 98 -2.20 9.25 -7.50
N THR A 99 -3.04 10.17 -7.95
CA THR A 99 -3.18 10.52 -9.38
C THR A 99 -2.33 11.73 -9.73
N GLN A 100 -1.89 12.48 -8.73
CA GLN A 100 -0.97 13.59 -8.88
C GLN A 100 -0.04 13.67 -7.68
N ILE A 101 1.25 13.77 -7.94
CA ILE A 101 2.31 13.97 -6.94
C ILE A 101 3.17 15.14 -7.45
N PRO A 102 2.98 16.38 -6.96
CA PRO A 102 3.84 17.50 -7.29
C PRO A 102 5.25 17.27 -6.75
N ILE A 103 6.26 17.32 -7.61
CA ILE A 103 7.67 17.09 -7.23
C ILE A 103 8.48 18.30 -7.68
N ARG A 104 9.30 18.82 -6.78
CA ARG A 104 10.38 19.76 -7.10
C ARG A 104 11.65 18.95 -7.34
N LEU A 105 12.20 19.08 -8.54
CA LEU A 105 13.47 18.48 -8.94
C LEU A 105 14.60 19.50 -8.68
N GLN A 106 15.59 19.12 -7.91
CA GLN A 106 16.75 19.94 -7.58
C GLN A 106 18.01 19.08 -7.57
#